data_93a91d02237d25c3ceaf687003a2d2a3
#
_entry.id   93a91d02237d25c3ceaf687003a2d2a3
#
_cell.length_a   1.000
_cell.length_b   1.000
_cell.length_c   1.000
_cell.angle_alpha   90.00
_cell.angle_beta   90.00
_cell.angle_gamma   90.00
#
_symmetry.space_group_name_H-M   'P 1'
#
loop_
_entity.id
_entity.type
_entity.pdbx_description
1 polymer ?
#
loop_
_entity_poly.entity_id
_entity_poly.type
_entity_poly.pdbx_seq_one_letter_code
_entity_poly.pdbx_strand_id
1 'polypeptide(L)'
;MITRCYLEIINVCNLDCVFCPKTARAKHTLTMEEFDTLTSRLKGEVKFLYFHLMGEPFLHAQLPQFVKMAKDKGFVPVLTTNGTLLSQRHDMLDALPHKIQISLHSHEGNGKADLERYIDDVMTFAIEAAHRGCVIVLRLWNEGGHNSMNDTIPVSYTHLRAHETTLH
;
A
#
# COMPACT_ATOMS: atom_id res chain seq x y z
N MET A 1 6.52 12.26 22.31
CA MET A 1 5.59 12.01 21.17
C MET A 1 6.14 10.86 20.33
N ILE A 2 5.37 9.81 20.14
CA ILE A 2 5.72 8.66 19.28
C ILE A 2 5.54 9.09 17.83
N THR A 3 6.60 9.01 17.01
CA THR A 3 6.52 9.49 15.62
C THR A 3 5.67 8.59 14.73
N ARG A 4 5.73 7.25 14.94
CA ARG A 4 5.11 6.24 14.07
C ARG A 4 4.40 5.18 14.90
N CYS A 5 3.21 4.77 14.44
CA CYS A 5 2.50 3.60 14.97
C CYS A 5 2.03 2.71 13.82
N TYR A 6 2.16 1.41 14.00
CA TYR A 6 1.63 0.41 13.07
C TYR A 6 0.33 -0.13 13.64
N LEU A 7 -0.76 0.11 12.93
CA LEU A 7 -2.10 -0.39 13.24
C LEU A 7 -2.55 -1.29 12.09
N GLU A 8 -2.33 -2.59 12.24
CA GLU A 8 -2.76 -3.58 11.28
C GLU A 8 -4.29 -3.62 11.21
N ILE A 9 -4.86 -3.14 10.11
CA ILE A 9 -6.32 -3.08 9.93
C ILE A 9 -6.92 -4.41 9.45
N ILE A 10 -6.08 -5.28 8.88
CA ILE A 10 -6.42 -6.61 8.39
C ILE A 10 -5.15 -7.48 8.38
N ASN A 11 -5.25 -8.72 8.82
CA ASN A 11 -4.16 -9.68 8.77
C ASN A 11 -4.35 -10.78 7.70
N VAL A 12 -5.32 -10.58 6.81
CA VAL A 12 -5.55 -11.44 5.63
C VAL A 12 -4.84 -10.84 4.43
N CYS A 13 -4.18 -11.66 3.64
CA CYS A 13 -3.53 -11.28 2.39
C CYS A 13 -4.05 -12.19 1.25
N ASN A 14 -4.15 -11.63 0.05
CA ASN A 14 -4.50 -12.38 -1.17
C ASN A 14 -3.27 -13.04 -1.82
N LEU A 15 -2.07 -12.78 -1.31
CA LEU A 15 -0.82 -13.37 -1.76
C LEU A 15 -0.23 -14.31 -0.72
N ASP A 16 0.62 -15.25 -1.20
CA ASP A 16 1.33 -16.21 -0.37
C ASP A 16 2.86 -16.15 -0.60
N CYS A 17 3.42 -14.94 -0.51
CA CYS A 17 4.83 -14.69 -0.80
C CYS A 17 5.75 -15.55 0.07
N VAL A 18 6.75 -16.20 -0.56
CA VAL A 18 7.68 -17.11 0.10
C VAL A 18 8.57 -16.43 1.16
N PHE A 19 8.84 -15.15 0.98
CA PHE A 19 9.64 -14.33 1.91
C PHE A 19 8.83 -13.73 3.07
N CYS A 20 7.50 -13.82 3.03
CA CYS A 20 6.65 -13.27 4.07
C CYS A 20 6.65 -14.18 5.29
N PRO A 21 6.96 -13.67 6.51
CA PRO A 21 6.93 -14.48 7.73
C PRO A 21 5.54 -14.97 8.11
N LYS A 22 4.49 -14.38 7.52
CA LYS A 22 3.08 -14.69 7.76
C LYS A 22 2.69 -14.53 9.23
N THR A 23 1.46 -14.87 9.58
CA THR A 23 0.99 -14.80 10.96
C THR A 23 0.23 -16.07 11.33
N ALA A 24 0.51 -16.58 12.52
CA ALA A 24 -0.27 -17.68 13.13
C ALA A 24 -1.51 -17.18 13.90
N ARG A 25 -1.72 -15.85 13.98
CA ARG A 25 -2.89 -15.26 14.64
C ARG A 25 -4.17 -15.62 13.87
N ALA A 26 -5.30 -15.71 14.58
CA ALA A 26 -6.61 -15.82 13.95
C ALA A 26 -6.81 -14.70 12.92
N LYS A 27 -7.47 -15.01 11.81
CA LYS A 27 -7.81 -14.01 10.79
C LYS A 27 -8.70 -12.95 11.39
N HIS A 28 -8.35 -11.70 11.20
CA HIS A 28 -9.09 -10.56 11.74
C HIS A 28 -9.07 -9.40 10.74
N THR A 29 -10.19 -8.68 10.71
CA THR A 29 -10.37 -7.45 9.96
C THR A 29 -11.02 -6.45 10.90
N LEU A 30 -10.38 -5.31 11.15
CA LEU A 30 -10.91 -4.31 12.08
C LEU A 30 -12.26 -3.77 11.60
N THR A 31 -13.17 -3.63 12.53
CA THR A 31 -14.42 -2.88 12.32
C THR A 31 -14.17 -1.37 12.42
N MET A 32 -15.12 -0.55 11.94
CA MET A 32 -15.07 0.91 12.12
C MET A 32 -15.02 1.32 13.58
N GLU A 33 -15.74 0.61 14.46
CA GLU A 33 -15.78 0.87 15.89
C GLU A 33 -14.44 0.56 16.57
N GLU A 34 -13.83 -0.57 16.25
CA GLU A 34 -12.49 -0.93 16.75
C GLU A 34 -11.45 0.11 16.29
N PHE A 35 -11.48 0.47 14.99
CA PHE A 35 -10.57 1.48 14.45
C PHE A 35 -10.78 2.84 15.10
N ASP A 36 -12.04 3.28 15.29
CA ASP A 36 -12.35 4.54 15.97
C ASP A 36 -11.83 4.53 17.41
N THR A 37 -12.07 3.45 18.16
CA THR A 37 -11.63 3.30 19.54
C THR A 37 -10.10 3.37 19.66
N LEU A 38 -9.37 2.60 18.81
CA LEU A 38 -7.92 2.56 18.83
C LEU A 38 -7.31 3.91 18.44
N THR A 39 -7.81 4.53 17.38
CA THR A 39 -7.31 5.82 16.91
C THR A 39 -7.65 6.96 17.88
N SER A 40 -8.77 6.89 18.58
CA SER A 40 -9.12 7.88 19.61
C SER A 40 -8.12 7.85 20.78
N ARG A 41 -7.62 6.66 21.17
CA ARG A 41 -6.59 6.51 22.20
C ARG A 41 -5.20 6.98 21.74
N LEU A 42 -4.92 6.94 20.45
CA LEU A 42 -3.63 7.33 19.86
C LEU A 42 -3.58 8.82 19.47
N LYS A 43 -4.73 9.49 19.48
CA LYS A 43 -4.85 10.89 19.05
C LYS A 43 -3.97 11.81 19.90
N GLY A 44 -3.13 12.61 19.24
CA GLY A 44 -2.18 13.52 19.89
C GLY A 44 -0.84 12.87 20.30
N GLU A 45 -0.79 11.54 20.41
CA GLU A 45 0.42 10.81 20.80
C GLU A 45 1.26 10.35 19.60
N VAL A 46 0.60 10.14 18.45
CA VAL A 46 1.19 9.57 17.23
C VAL A 46 0.97 10.50 16.05
N LYS A 47 1.98 10.70 15.22
CA LYS A 47 1.87 11.50 13.99
C LYS A 47 1.55 10.62 12.77
N PHE A 48 2.38 9.62 12.49
CA PHE A 48 2.22 8.75 11.32
C PHE A 48 1.55 7.44 11.72
N LEU A 49 0.43 7.12 11.07
CA LEU A 49 -0.32 5.88 11.29
C LEU A 49 -0.18 4.97 10.07
N TYR A 50 0.49 3.85 10.25
CA TYR A 50 0.74 2.84 9.24
C TYR A 50 -0.31 1.74 9.32
N PHE A 51 -1.07 1.49 8.24
CA PHE A 51 -2.21 0.56 8.24
C PHE A 51 -1.84 -0.88 7.90
N HIS A 52 -0.58 -1.21 7.90
CA HIS A 52 -0.10 -2.53 7.50
C HIS A 52 0.82 -3.13 8.54
N LEU A 53 0.84 -4.47 8.57
CA LEU A 53 1.89 -5.30 9.15
C LEU A 53 1.99 -6.61 8.35
N MET A 54 1.02 -7.53 8.46
CA MET A 54 1.06 -8.85 7.82
C MET A 54 0.00 -9.04 6.70
N GLY A 55 -1.03 -8.26 6.64
CA GLY A 55 -2.13 -8.40 5.66
C GLY A 55 -1.96 -7.51 4.43
N GLU A 56 -2.98 -7.53 3.56
CA GLU A 56 -3.11 -6.62 2.43
C GLU A 56 -4.21 -5.59 2.71
N PRO A 57 -3.87 -4.32 2.99
CA PRO A 57 -4.86 -3.30 3.34
C PRO A 57 -5.93 -3.07 2.28
N PHE A 58 -5.61 -3.23 1.00
CA PHE A 58 -6.57 -3.04 -0.10
C PHE A 58 -7.65 -4.10 -0.18
N LEU A 59 -7.54 -5.21 0.57
CA LEU A 59 -8.65 -6.15 0.80
C LEU A 59 -9.73 -5.58 1.73
N HIS A 60 -9.40 -4.59 2.56
CA HIS A 60 -10.34 -4.04 3.52
C HIS A 60 -11.39 -3.17 2.80
N ALA A 61 -12.66 -3.59 2.85
CA ALA A 61 -13.74 -2.90 2.13
C ALA A 61 -13.90 -1.43 2.58
N GLN A 62 -13.66 -1.14 3.87
CA GLN A 62 -13.82 0.20 4.45
C GLN A 62 -12.49 0.99 4.50
N LEU A 63 -11.49 0.62 3.69
CA LEU A 63 -10.19 1.29 3.68
C LEU A 63 -10.29 2.82 3.42
N PRO A 64 -11.11 3.31 2.47
CA PRO A 64 -11.27 4.74 2.25
C PRO A 64 -11.78 5.48 3.49
N GLN A 65 -12.75 4.87 4.20
CA GLN A 65 -13.32 5.45 5.43
C GLN A 65 -12.28 5.49 6.56
N PHE A 66 -11.43 4.46 6.68
CA PHE A 66 -10.33 4.46 7.66
C PHE A 66 -9.32 5.54 7.38
N VAL A 67 -8.94 5.74 6.11
CA VAL A 67 -8.02 6.82 5.72
C VAL A 67 -8.61 8.18 6.05
N LYS A 68 -9.90 8.40 5.73
CA LYS A 68 -10.59 9.63 6.05
C LYS A 68 -10.65 9.88 7.57
N MET A 69 -11.11 8.90 8.34
CA MET A 69 -11.20 9.01 9.81
C MET A 69 -9.82 9.29 10.44
N ALA A 70 -8.76 8.66 9.96
CA ALA A 70 -7.41 8.93 10.43
C ALA A 70 -7.00 10.39 10.19
N LYS A 71 -7.25 10.91 8.99
CA LYS A 71 -6.98 12.31 8.64
C LYS A 71 -7.80 13.29 9.50
N ASP A 72 -9.09 13.02 9.68
CA ASP A 72 -10.00 13.85 10.49
C ASP A 72 -9.56 13.91 11.96
N LYS A 73 -8.90 12.85 12.45
CA LYS A 73 -8.29 12.79 13.79
C LYS A 73 -6.89 13.42 13.87
N GLY A 74 -6.34 13.89 12.76
CA GLY A 74 -5.03 14.55 12.68
C GLY A 74 -3.84 13.64 12.48
N PHE A 75 -4.06 12.36 12.13
CA PHE A 75 -2.96 11.46 11.74
C PHE A 75 -2.52 11.68 10.29
N VAL A 76 -1.32 11.26 10.00
CA VAL A 76 -0.76 11.14 8.65
C VAL A 76 -0.79 9.65 8.25
N PRO A 77 -1.82 9.18 7.52
CA PRO A 77 -1.95 7.77 7.17
C PRO A 77 -0.95 7.37 6.10
N VAL A 78 -0.37 6.17 6.28
CA VAL A 78 0.57 5.54 5.35
C VAL A 78 0.12 4.11 5.08
N LEU A 79 0.05 3.74 3.81
CA LEU A 79 -0.29 2.38 3.38
C LEU A 79 0.93 1.68 2.79
N THR A 80 0.97 0.36 2.93
CA THR A 80 1.82 -0.51 2.12
C THR A 80 0.94 -1.59 1.50
N THR A 81 1.11 -1.82 0.21
CA THR A 81 0.32 -2.79 -0.56
C THR A 81 1.21 -3.63 -1.45
N ASN A 82 0.75 -4.81 -1.81
CA ASN A 82 1.35 -5.64 -2.84
C ASN A 82 0.97 -5.19 -4.27
N GLY A 83 0.07 -4.22 -4.40
CA GLY A 83 -0.31 -3.60 -5.66
C GLY A 83 -1.32 -4.36 -6.53
N THR A 84 -1.63 -5.64 -6.21
CA THR A 84 -2.45 -6.50 -7.09
C THR A 84 -3.93 -6.11 -7.18
N LEU A 85 -4.39 -5.24 -6.28
CA LEU A 85 -5.80 -4.82 -6.22
C LEU A 85 -6.01 -3.37 -6.68
N LEU A 86 -4.96 -2.66 -7.08
CA LEU A 86 -5.04 -1.23 -7.37
C LEU A 86 -6.02 -0.90 -8.50
N SER A 87 -6.05 -1.70 -9.57
CA SER A 87 -7.02 -1.53 -10.69
C SER A 87 -8.48 -1.78 -10.31
N GLN A 88 -8.73 -2.39 -9.14
CA GLN A 88 -10.09 -2.68 -8.64
C GLN A 88 -10.54 -1.70 -7.55
N ARG A 89 -9.64 -0.83 -7.08
CA ARG A 89 -9.85 0.04 -5.93
C ARG A 89 -9.74 1.53 -6.31
N HIS A 90 -10.47 1.90 -7.37
CA HIS A 90 -10.58 3.32 -7.78
C HIS A 90 -11.21 4.21 -6.71
N ASP A 91 -12.01 3.63 -5.80
CA ASP A 91 -12.56 4.30 -4.63
C ASP A 91 -11.48 4.93 -3.71
N MET A 92 -10.26 4.38 -3.75
CA MET A 92 -9.13 4.92 -3.01
C MET A 92 -8.58 6.23 -3.57
N LEU A 93 -8.82 6.53 -4.84
CA LEU A 93 -8.40 7.81 -5.45
C LEU A 93 -9.14 9.01 -4.85
N ASP A 94 -10.33 8.80 -4.29
CA ASP A 94 -11.11 9.85 -3.61
C ASP A 94 -10.79 9.95 -2.10
N ALA A 95 -10.02 9.00 -1.58
CA ALA A 95 -9.62 8.94 -0.16
C ALA A 95 -8.15 8.52 -0.01
N LEU A 96 -7.26 9.18 -0.75
CA LEU A 96 -5.83 8.86 -0.74
C LEU A 96 -5.20 9.13 0.63
N PRO A 97 -4.33 8.25 1.14
CA PRO A 97 -3.48 8.55 2.29
C PRO A 97 -2.40 9.58 1.93
N HIS A 98 -1.60 9.96 2.91
CA HIS A 98 -0.43 10.80 2.65
C HIS A 98 0.60 10.07 1.77
N LYS A 99 0.78 8.76 1.99
CA LYS A 99 1.77 7.93 1.27
C LYS A 99 1.25 6.53 1.03
N ILE A 100 1.53 6.01 -0.16
CA ILE A 100 1.38 4.59 -0.52
C ILE A 100 2.74 4.03 -0.91
N GLN A 101 3.13 2.92 -0.26
CA GLN A 101 4.31 2.14 -0.61
C GLN A 101 3.85 0.89 -1.34
N ILE A 102 4.26 0.70 -2.58
CA ILE A 102 3.88 -0.45 -3.41
C ILE A 102 5.04 -1.42 -3.48
N SER A 103 4.84 -2.64 -2.98
CA SER A 103 5.86 -3.68 -2.91
C SER A 103 5.87 -4.49 -4.22
N LEU A 104 6.52 -3.98 -5.27
CA LEU A 104 6.58 -4.62 -6.59
C LEU A 104 7.18 -6.03 -6.54
N HIS A 105 8.16 -6.26 -5.66
CA HIS A 105 8.74 -7.58 -5.41
C HIS A 105 7.74 -8.65 -4.94
N SER A 106 6.54 -8.24 -4.49
CA SER A 106 5.49 -9.19 -4.10
C SER A 106 4.95 -9.98 -5.29
N HIS A 107 5.02 -9.45 -6.52
CA HIS A 107 4.63 -10.17 -7.72
C HIS A 107 5.50 -11.42 -7.92
N GLU A 108 6.80 -11.30 -7.77
CA GLU A 108 7.77 -12.39 -7.89
C GLU A 108 7.49 -13.52 -6.89
N GLY A 109 7.03 -13.17 -5.68
CA GLY A 109 6.65 -14.14 -4.64
C GLY A 109 5.44 -15.01 -4.98
N ASN A 110 4.69 -14.69 -6.04
CA ASN A 110 3.49 -15.45 -6.46
C ASN A 110 3.57 -16.11 -7.83
N GLY A 111 4.50 -15.77 -8.67
CA GLY A 111 4.92 -16.50 -9.86
C GLY A 111 3.88 -16.81 -10.96
N LYS A 112 2.68 -16.23 -10.96
CA LYS A 112 1.58 -16.64 -11.86
C LYS A 112 0.79 -15.53 -12.55
N ALA A 113 1.02 -14.26 -12.22
CA ALA A 113 0.29 -13.18 -12.84
C ALA A 113 1.06 -12.63 -14.06
N ASP A 114 0.34 -12.11 -15.04
CA ASP A 114 0.90 -11.36 -16.15
C ASP A 114 1.61 -10.12 -15.59
N LEU A 115 2.95 -10.10 -15.74
CA LEU A 115 3.80 -9.04 -15.20
C LEU A 115 3.52 -7.70 -15.87
N GLU A 116 3.37 -7.68 -17.19
CA GLU A 116 3.17 -6.44 -17.94
C GLU A 116 1.86 -5.79 -17.48
N ARG A 117 0.78 -6.54 -17.44
CA ARG A 117 -0.50 -6.07 -16.95
C ARG A 117 -0.44 -5.59 -15.50
N TYR A 118 0.26 -6.32 -14.63
CA TYR A 118 0.42 -5.90 -13.23
C TYR A 118 1.15 -4.56 -13.12
N ILE A 119 2.23 -4.38 -13.88
CA ILE A 119 2.98 -3.11 -13.89
C ILE A 119 2.12 -1.97 -14.44
N ASP A 120 1.37 -2.21 -15.52
CA ASP A 120 0.46 -1.20 -16.09
C ASP A 120 -0.62 -0.77 -15.09
N ASP A 121 -1.25 -1.72 -14.40
CA ASP A 121 -2.25 -1.47 -13.35
C ASP A 121 -1.66 -0.63 -12.20
N VAL A 122 -0.46 -1.01 -11.74
CA VAL A 122 0.25 -0.30 -10.67
C VAL A 122 0.61 1.11 -11.11
N MET A 123 1.17 1.27 -12.31
CA MET A 123 1.64 2.58 -12.78
C MET A 123 0.47 3.53 -13.08
N THR A 124 -0.61 3.01 -13.65
CA THR A 124 -1.83 3.80 -13.89
C THR A 124 -2.37 4.39 -12.58
N PHE A 125 -2.53 3.55 -11.55
CA PHE A 125 -2.97 4.01 -10.24
C PHE A 125 -1.97 4.96 -9.59
N ALA A 126 -0.67 4.63 -9.65
CA ALA A 126 0.39 5.41 -9.01
C ALA A 126 0.48 6.84 -9.58
N ILE A 127 0.39 6.98 -10.90
CA ILE A 127 0.42 8.28 -11.58
C ILE A 127 -0.80 9.12 -11.17
N GLU A 128 -2.00 8.54 -11.22
CA GLU A 128 -3.23 9.24 -10.85
C GLU A 128 -3.20 9.66 -9.37
N ALA A 129 -2.75 8.76 -8.47
CA ALA A 129 -2.62 9.08 -7.06
C ALA A 129 -1.58 10.18 -6.79
N ALA A 130 -0.46 10.16 -7.53
CA ALA A 130 0.58 11.19 -7.42
C ALA A 130 0.08 12.56 -7.89
N HIS A 131 -0.65 12.63 -9.01
CA HIS A 131 -1.28 13.86 -9.48
C HIS A 131 -2.27 14.46 -8.47
N ARG A 132 -2.91 13.61 -7.66
CA ARG A 132 -3.79 14.02 -6.55
C ARG A 132 -3.05 14.30 -5.23
N GLY A 133 -1.70 14.34 -5.25
CA GLY A 133 -0.86 14.73 -4.12
C GLY A 133 -0.49 13.62 -3.14
N CYS A 134 -0.73 12.34 -3.48
CA CYS A 134 -0.25 11.21 -2.70
C CYS A 134 1.23 10.93 -3.00
N VAL A 135 2.04 10.71 -1.97
CA VAL A 135 3.43 10.28 -2.15
C VAL A 135 3.46 8.80 -2.50
N ILE A 136 3.95 8.46 -3.68
CA ILE A 136 4.10 7.07 -4.12
C ILE A 136 5.55 6.61 -3.96
N VAL A 137 5.73 5.44 -3.37
CA VAL A 137 7.04 4.78 -3.21
C VAL A 137 6.95 3.37 -3.80
N LEU A 138 7.66 3.14 -4.89
CA LEU A 138 7.83 1.80 -5.47
C LEU A 138 8.99 1.10 -4.76
N ARG A 139 8.73 -0.08 -4.21
CA ARG A 139 9.69 -0.88 -3.46
C ARG A 139 10.11 -2.09 -4.28
N LEU A 140 11.40 -2.18 -4.56
CA LEU A 140 12.06 -3.29 -5.22
C LEU A 140 12.90 -4.08 -4.21
N TRP A 141 13.09 -5.36 -4.46
CA TRP A 141 14.00 -6.20 -3.69
C TRP A 141 15.34 -6.25 -4.41
N ASN A 142 16.39 -5.74 -3.78
CA ASN A 142 17.70 -5.59 -4.42
C ASN A 142 18.72 -6.64 -4.00
N GLU A 143 18.40 -7.51 -3.03
CA GLU A 143 19.30 -8.54 -2.50
C GLU A 143 18.54 -9.84 -2.24
N GLY A 144 19.22 -11.00 -2.38
CA GLY A 144 18.71 -12.27 -1.90
C GLY A 144 17.91 -13.11 -2.90
N GLY A 145 18.08 -12.95 -4.21
CA GLY A 145 17.61 -13.90 -5.21
C GLY A 145 16.21 -13.70 -5.78
N HIS A 146 15.47 -12.69 -5.34
CA HIS A 146 14.16 -12.31 -5.88
C HIS A 146 14.22 -10.96 -6.60
N ASN A 147 15.19 -10.81 -7.50
CA ASN A 147 15.50 -9.55 -8.18
C ASN A 147 15.38 -9.63 -9.71
N SER A 148 14.85 -10.73 -10.24
CA SER A 148 14.74 -10.96 -11.68
C SER A 148 13.91 -9.90 -12.41
N MET A 149 12.99 -9.23 -11.68
CA MET A 149 12.14 -8.16 -12.23
C MET A 149 12.76 -6.77 -12.15
N ASN A 150 13.89 -6.60 -11.46
CA ASN A 150 14.49 -5.28 -11.26
C ASN A 150 14.95 -4.61 -12.55
N ASP A 151 15.27 -5.39 -13.58
CA ASP A 151 15.64 -4.85 -14.89
C ASP A 151 14.42 -4.46 -15.74
N THR A 152 13.31 -5.19 -15.59
CA THR A 152 12.07 -4.95 -16.35
C THR A 152 11.31 -3.72 -15.82
N ILE A 153 11.17 -3.59 -14.51
CA ILE A 153 10.41 -2.50 -13.89
C ILE A 153 11.00 -1.11 -14.17
N PRO A 154 12.33 -0.85 -14.04
CA PRO A 154 12.91 0.44 -14.39
C PRO A 154 12.70 0.82 -15.85
N VAL A 155 12.74 -0.13 -16.79
CA VAL A 155 12.50 0.12 -18.21
C VAL A 155 11.05 0.56 -18.44
N SER A 156 10.08 -0.14 -17.86
CA SER A 156 8.66 0.24 -17.94
C SER A 156 8.42 1.62 -17.34
N TYR A 157 9.05 1.95 -16.21
CA TYR A 157 8.96 3.26 -15.57
C TYR A 157 9.59 4.39 -16.41
N THR A 158 10.73 4.15 -17.06
CA THR A 158 11.36 5.17 -17.92
C THR A 158 10.54 5.45 -19.18
N HIS A 159 9.86 4.47 -19.72
CA HIS A 159 8.95 4.66 -20.85
C HIS A 159 7.73 5.52 -20.48
N LEU A 160 7.15 5.33 -19.29
CA LEU A 160 6.05 6.16 -18.79
C LEU A 160 6.51 7.60 -18.48
N ARG A 161 7.73 7.81 -17.99
CA ARG A 161 8.31 9.15 -17.77
C ARG A 161 8.56 9.91 -19.07
N ALA A 162 8.80 9.24 -20.18
CA ALA A 162 9.00 9.92 -21.48
C ALA A 162 7.72 10.59 -21.99
N HIS A 163 6.55 10.23 -21.48
CA HIS A 163 5.27 10.85 -21.79
C HIS A 163 4.82 11.90 -20.75
N GLU A 164 5.47 11.98 -19.60
CA GLU A 164 5.15 12.95 -18.54
C GLU A 164 6.41 13.69 -18.07
N THR A 165 6.67 14.83 -18.66
CA THR A 165 7.63 15.79 -18.13
C THR A 165 7.08 16.43 -16.85
N THR A 166 7.79 16.21 -15.74
CA THR A 166 7.62 16.80 -14.39
C THR A 166 6.93 15.94 -13.35
N LEU A 167 7.68 15.09 -12.71
CA LEU A 167 7.46 14.73 -11.31
C LEU A 167 8.65 15.31 -10.50
N HIS A 168 8.39 16.40 -9.82
CA HIS A 168 9.28 16.95 -8.79
C HIS A 168 8.99 16.32 -7.44
#